data_04275f12c7d635c0277d496ca068104a
#
_entry.id   04275f12c7d635c0277d496ca068104a
#
_cell.length_a   1.000
_cell.length_b   1.000
_cell.length_c   1.000
_cell.angle_alpha   90.00
_cell.angle_beta   90.00
_cell.angle_gamma   90.00
#
_symmetry.space_group_name_H-M   'P 1'
#
loop_
_entity.id
_entity.type
_entity.pdbx_description
1 polymer ?
#
loop_
_entity_poly.entity_id
_entity_poly.type
_entity_poly.pdbx_seq_one_letter_code
_entity_poly.pdbx_strand_id
1 'polypeptide(L)'
;MRKSLLSAVCAVSLAAAATLPSGSQARGITVAVGSSFTTLDPYQATDLLSRTVAKSFYEGLYSFDKNLKPVPQLAESYEVSEDGLVYTFKLRDGVKFHDGTDFTAEAVKLNFERVLNPDNHLSRRSFFNFIGRIEVVDRLHVKFVLSRRTPGFLQRLANGSGQMICPNTIKTMDGRGIAFNPCGTGPYLLKDYNPSERLVVVKNPNYRVKGLPKLDSITWL
;
A
#
# COMPACT_ATOMS: atom_id res chain seq x y z
N MET A 1 84.94 -2.32 38.67
CA MET A 1 84.20 -1.42 37.74
C MET A 1 83.30 -2.30 36.86
N ARG A 2 82.04 -2.43 37.16
CA ARG A 2 81.03 -3.09 36.26
C ARG A 2 79.80 -2.18 36.20
N LYS A 3 79.54 -1.63 35.01
CA LYS A 3 78.37 -0.80 34.72
C LYS A 3 77.26 -1.75 34.33
N SER A 4 76.19 -1.76 35.07
CA SER A 4 74.93 -2.44 34.71
C SER A 4 74.03 -1.51 33.91
N LEU A 5 73.72 -1.89 32.66
CA LEU A 5 72.71 -1.25 31.83
C LEU A 5 71.34 -1.80 32.20
N LEU A 6 70.44 -0.94 32.68
CA LEU A 6 69.02 -1.22 32.77
C LEU A 6 68.37 -0.94 31.40
N SER A 7 67.81 -1.99 30.78
CA SER A 7 66.99 -1.84 29.59
C SER A 7 65.54 -1.64 30.03
N ALA A 8 64.94 -0.50 29.71
CA ALA A 8 63.54 -0.22 29.92
C ALA A 8 62.73 -0.76 28.72
N VAL A 9 61.87 -1.72 28.97
CA VAL A 9 60.90 -2.25 27.98
C VAL A 9 59.64 -1.42 28.09
N CYS A 10 59.36 -0.57 27.11
CA CYS A 10 58.07 0.11 26.95
C CYS A 10 57.03 -0.87 26.31
N ALA A 11 56.10 -1.33 27.13
CA ALA A 11 54.90 -2.08 26.63
C ALA A 11 53.91 -1.09 26.06
N VAL A 12 53.79 -1.07 24.72
CA VAL A 12 52.71 -0.35 24.03
C VAL A 12 51.47 -1.20 24.06
N SER A 13 50.50 -0.83 24.90
CA SER A 13 49.18 -1.46 24.96
C SER A 13 48.33 -0.93 23.83
N LEU A 14 48.13 -1.73 22.77
CA LEU A 14 47.23 -1.42 21.67
C LEU A 14 45.77 -1.68 22.15
N ALA A 15 45.08 -0.62 22.56
CA ALA A 15 43.64 -0.70 22.86
C ALA A 15 42.86 -0.85 21.54
N ALA A 16 42.46 -2.07 21.22
CA ALA A 16 41.52 -2.35 20.15
C ALA A 16 40.14 -1.79 20.55
N ALA A 17 39.78 -0.62 20.02
CA ALA A 17 38.42 -0.09 20.13
C ALA A 17 37.49 -1.01 19.34
N ALA A 18 36.78 -1.91 20.02
CA ALA A 18 35.70 -2.68 19.44
C ALA A 18 34.57 -1.70 19.07
N THR A 19 34.45 -1.36 17.79
CA THR A 19 33.27 -0.67 17.27
C THR A 19 32.09 -1.63 17.31
N LEU A 20 31.29 -1.55 18.38
CA LEU A 20 29.99 -2.22 18.43
C LEU A 20 29.16 -1.66 17.30
N PRO A 21 28.54 -2.52 16.45
CA PRO A 21 27.61 -2.04 15.45
C PRO A 21 26.48 -1.33 16.20
N SER A 22 26.30 -0.03 15.93
CA SER A 22 25.13 0.71 16.39
C SER A 22 23.91 0.04 15.78
N GLY A 23 23.27 -0.82 16.54
CA GLY A 23 22.01 -1.43 16.16
C GLY A 23 21.03 -0.30 15.87
N SER A 24 20.60 -0.17 14.63
CA SER A 24 19.56 0.78 14.26
C SER A 24 18.32 0.44 15.10
N GLN A 25 18.03 1.29 16.08
CA GLN A 25 16.84 1.11 16.91
C GLN A 25 15.62 1.23 16.00
N ALA A 26 14.80 0.18 15.96
CA ALA A 26 13.58 0.14 15.13
C ALA A 26 12.66 1.31 15.49
N ARG A 27 12.31 2.13 14.50
CA ARG A 27 11.46 3.31 14.68
C ARG A 27 10.00 2.92 14.52
N GLY A 28 9.35 2.64 15.65
CA GLY A 28 7.91 2.36 15.71
C GLY A 28 7.15 3.50 16.38
N ILE A 29 5.86 3.63 16.04
CA ILE A 29 4.91 4.48 16.78
C ILE A 29 3.70 3.66 17.20
N THR A 30 3.09 4.08 18.31
CA THR A 30 1.80 3.57 18.78
C THR A 30 0.77 4.69 18.71
N VAL A 31 -0.38 4.40 18.15
CA VAL A 31 -1.50 5.32 17.96
C VAL A 31 -2.70 4.77 18.71
N ALA A 32 -3.15 5.46 19.73
CA ALA A 32 -4.40 5.13 20.40
C ALA A 32 -5.58 5.64 19.56
N VAL A 33 -6.61 4.80 19.37
CA VAL A 33 -7.81 5.13 18.60
C VAL A 33 -9.07 4.92 19.44
N GLY A 34 -10.06 5.77 19.24
CA GLY A 34 -11.32 5.76 20.04
C GLY A 34 -12.37 4.76 19.55
N SER A 35 -12.08 3.94 18.53
CA SER A 35 -13.02 2.95 17.99
C SER A 35 -12.26 1.81 17.32
N SER A 36 -12.93 0.69 17.10
CA SER A 36 -12.37 -0.46 16.39
C SER A 36 -12.44 -0.28 14.87
N PHE A 37 -11.57 -0.96 14.15
CA PHE A 37 -11.63 -1.08 12.70
C PHE A 37 -12.78 -2.01 12.32
N THR A 38 -13.63 -1.61 11.38
CA THR A 38 -14.75 -2.42 10.94
C THR A 38 -14.32 -3.48 9.92
N THR A 39 -13.31 -3.18 9.12
CA THR A 39 -12.78 -4.08 8.09
C THR A 39 -11.45 -3.56 7.54
N LEU A 40 -10.60 -4.47 7.05
CA LEU A 40 -9.42 -4.11 6.25
C LEU A 40 -9.67 -4.25 4.74
N ASP A 41 -10.87 -4.63 4.30
CA ASP A 41 -11.25 -4.61 2.87
C ASP A 41 -11.55 -3.17 2.43
N PRO A 42 -10.77 -2.57 1.52
CA PRO A 42 -10.94 -1.17 1.12
C PRO A 42 -12.27 -0.89 0.39
N TYR A 43 -12.89 -1.92 -0.22
CA TYR A 43 -14.17 -1.78 -0.90
C TYR A 43 -15.37 -1.95 0.03
N GLN A 44 -15.15 -2.44 1.26
CA GLN A 44 -16.18 -2.56 2.29
C GLN A 44 -16.07 -1.45 3.35
N ALA A 45 -14.88 -0.88 3.56
CA ALA A 45 -14.62 0.15 4.56
C ALA A 45 -15.46 1.43 4.33
N THR A 46 -16.36 1.75 5.26
CA THR A 46 -17.20 2.96 5.21
C THR A 46 -16.78 4.01 6.23
N ASP A 47 -16.21 3.59 7.36
CA ASP A 47 -15.73 4.46 8.41
C ASP A 47 -14.33 5.05 8.10
N LEU A 48 -14.04 6.20 8.70
CA LEU A 48 -12.80 6.93 8.44
C LEU A 48 -11.56 6.16 8.91
N LEU A 49 -11.66 5.47 10.06
CA LEU A 49 -10.53 4.78 10.67
C LEU A 49 -10.08 3.59 9.83
N SER A 50 -11.00 2.70 9.44
CA SER A 50 -10.71 1.57 8.53
C SER A 50 -10.12 2.06 7.21
N ARG A 51 -10.66 3.13 6.63
CA ARG A 51 -10.14 3.74 5.39
C ARG A 51 -8.75 4.34 5.56
N THR A 52 -8.45 4.89 6.73
CA THR A 52 -7.12 5.45 7.02
C THR A 52 -6.10 4.33 7.14
N VAL A 53 -6.42 3.28 7.88
CA VAL A 53 -5.55 2.12 8.07
C VAL A 53 -5.34 1.34 6.76
N ALA A 54 -6.36 1.26 5.90
CA ALA A 54 -6.26 0.63 4.58
C ALA A 54 -5.12 1.21 3.72
N LYS A 55 -4.79 2.50 3.89
CA LYS A 55 -3.64 3.12 3.20
C LYS A 55 -2.27 2.55 3.61
N SER A 56 -2.20 1.79 4.70
CA SER A 56 -1.00 1.04 5.04
C SER A 56 -0.74 -0.10 4.06
N PHE A 57 -1.80 -0.73 3.57
CA PHE A 57 -1.73 -1.95 2.77
C PHE A 57 -1.93 -1.70 1.28
N TYR A 58 -2.69 -0.66 0.91
CA TYR A 58 -3.20 -0.51 -0.43
C TYR A 58 -2.87 0.85 -1.04
N GLU A 59 -2.70 0.86 -2.34
CA GLU A 59 -2.61 2.05 -3.17
C GLU A 59 -3.69 1.99 -4.26
N GLY A 60 -4.11 3.18 -4.74
CA GLY A 60 -5.03 3.32 -5.87
C GLY A 60 -4.30 3.70 -7.16
N LEU A 61 -5.04 3.79 -8.26
CA LEU A 61 -4.49 4.33 -9.51
C LEU A 61 -4.06 5.78 -9.33
N TYR A 62 -4.84 6.53 -8.56
CA TYR A 62 -4.60 7.93 -8.17
C TYR A 62 -4.69 8.06 -6.65
N SER A 63 -4.08 9.10 -6.10
CA SER A 63 -4.18 9.53 -4.71
C SER A 63 -4.43 11.03 -4.65
N PHE A 64 -4.64 11.59 -3.46
CA PHE A 64 -4.70 13.04 -3.27
C PHE A 64 -3.35 13.58 -2.78
N ASP A 65 -2.96 14.73 -3.31
CA ASP A 65 -1.90 15.54 -2.74
C ASP A 65 -2.39 16.32 -1.49
N LYS A 66 -1.50 17.13 -0.91
CA LYS A 66 -1.81 17.97 0.26
C LYS A 66 -2.90 19.03 0.00
N ASN A 67 -3.17 19.35 -1.26
CA ASN A 67 -4.19 20.32 -1.69
C ASN A 67 -5.48 19.62 -2.17
N LEU A 68 -5.62 18.32 -1.91
CA LEU A 68 -6.74 17.48 -2.34
C LEU A 68 -6.90 17.40 -3.87
N LYS A 69 -5.82 17.60 -4.62
CA LYS A 69 -5.80 17.36 -6.07
C LYS A 69 -5.45 15.91 -6.36
N PRO A 70 -6.15 15.25 -7.29
CA PRO A 70 -5.77 13.92 -7.75
C PRO A 70 -4.38 13.94 -8.39
N VAL A 71 -3.50 13.05 -7.93
CA VAL A 71 -2.15 12.86 -8.47
C VAL A 71 -1.91 11.39 -8.81
N PRO A 72 -1.11 11.08 -9.82
CA PRO A 72 -0.76 9.73 -10.21
C PRO A 72 -0.15 8.93 -9.05
N GLN A 73 -0.62 7.69 -8.85
CA GLN A 73 -0.06 6.76 -7.85
C GLN A 73 0.38 5.45 -8.51
N LEU A 74 -0.51 4.49 -8.74
CA LEU A 74 -0.20 3.27 -9.49
C LEU A 74 -0.35 3.46 -11.02
N ALA A 75 -1.13 4.43 -11.46
CA ALA A 75 -1.09 4.91 -12.84
C ALA A 75 -0.02 6.01 -12.98
N GLU A 76 0.62 6.10 -14.14
CA GLU A 76 1.55 7.18 -14.51
C GLU A 76 0.81 8.35 -15.18
N SER A 77 -0.13 8.01 -16.06
CA SER A 77 -0.89 8.97 -16.85
C SER A 77 -2.24 8.38 -17.26
N TYR A 78 -3.06 9.22 -17.89
CA TYR A 78 -4.28 8.78 -18.54
C TYR A 78 -4.55 9.64 -19.79
N GLU A 79 -5.34 9.09 -20.68
CA GLU A 79 -5.96 9.77 -21.80
C GLU A 79 -7.47 9.66 -21.68
N VAL A 80 -8.21 10.65 -22.19
CA VAL A 80 -9.67 10.64 -22.21
C VAL A 80 -10.16 10.92 -23.61
N SER A 81 -11.18 10.19 -24.06
CA SER A 81 -11.83 10.42 -25.35
C SER A 81 -12.56 11.77 -25.39
N GLU A 82 -12.78 12.32 -26.58
CA GLU A 82 -13.45 13.62 -26.78
C GLU A 82 -14.85 13.67 -26.15
N ASP A 83 -15.56 12.55 -26.18
CA ASP A 83 -16.88 12.42 -25.56
C ASP A 83 -16.81 12.27 -24.02
N GLY A 84 -15.61 12.15 -23.44
CA GLY A 84 -15.39 12.00 -21.99
C GLY A 84 -15.91 10.69 -21.40
N LEU A 85 -16.14 9.66 -22.24
CA LEU A 85 -16.67 8.37 -21.81
C LEU A 85 -15.61 7.28 -21.68
N VAL A 86 -14.43 7.43 -22.30
CA VAL A 86 -13.38 6.43 -22.27
C VAL A 86 -12.13 7.02 -21.66
N TYR A 87 -11.64 6.38 -20.59
CA TYR A 87 -10.38 6.72 -19.93
C TYR A 87 -9.40 5.56 -20.12
N THR A 88 -8.26 5.81 -20.75
CA THR A 88 -7.18 4.84 -20.89
C THR A 88 -6.04 5.22 -19.95
N PHE A 89 -5.76 4.37 -18.96
CA PHE A 89 -4.69 4.59 -17.99
C PHE A 89 -3.45 3.80 -18.40
N LYS A 90 -2.29 4.47 -18.32
CA LYS A 90 -0.98 3.83 -18.36
C LYS A 90 -0.55 3.52 -16.91
N LEU A 91 -0.29 2.28 -16.61
CA LEU A 91 0.12 1.79 -15.30
C LEU A 91 1.65 1.85 -15.12
N ARG A 92 2.10 1.98 -13.88
CA ARG A 92 3.53 1.87 -13.55
C ARG A 92 4.01 0.46 -13.76
N ASP A 93 5.15 0.33 -14.42
CA ASP A 93 5.84 -0.95 -14.57
C ASP A 93 6.64 -1.29 -13.29
N GLY A 94 6.91 -2.59 -13.10
CA GLY A 94 7.76 -3.10 -12.02
C GLY A 94 7.14 -3.01 -10.62
N VAL A 95 5.87 -2.62 -10.48
CA VAL A 95 5.17 -2.63 -9.19
C VAL A 95 4.77 -4.06 -8.84
N LYS A 96 5.02 -4.44 -7.58
CA LYS A 96 4.62 -5.74 -7.04
C LYS A 96 3.64 -5.60 -5.88
N PHE A 97 2.72 -6.56 -5.81
CA PHE A 97 1.89 -6.75 -4.64
C PHE A 97 2.68 -7.36 -3.48
N HIS A 98 2.11 -7.36 -2.28
CA HIS A 98 2.70 -7.95 -1.07
C HIS A 98 3.00 -9.45 -1.21
N ASP A 99 2.23 -10.16 -2.02
CA ASP A 99 2.42 -11.58 -2.33
C ASP A 99 3.47 -11.85 -3.43
N GLY A 100 4.13 -10.79 -3.92
CA GLY A 100 5.15 -10.85 -4.95
C GLY A 100 4.62 -10.88 -6.38
N THR A 101 3.31 -10.96 -6.60
CA THR A 101 2.71 -10.91 -7.94
C THR A 101 2.83 -9.53 -8.56
N ASP A 102 2.83 -9.47 -9.90
CA ASP A 102 2.95 -8.21 -10.62
C ASP A 102 1.64 -7.44 -10.62
N PHE A 103 1.75 -6.11 -10.48
CA PHE A 103 0.64 -5.19 -10.72
C PHE A 103 0.48 -4.97 -12.24
N THR A 104 -0.68 -5.31 -12.77
CA THR A 104 -0.98 -5.28 -14.21
C THR A 104 -2.39 -4.76 -14.47
N ALA A 105 -2.70 -4.51 -15.74
CA ALA A 105 -4.05 -4.13 -16.19
C ALA A 105 -5.11 -5.20 -15.84
N GLU A 106 -4.74 -6.49 -15.88
CA GLU A 106 -5.62 -7.58 -15.43
C GLU A 106 -5.95 -7.48 -13.94
N ALA A 107 -4.97 -7.11 -13.11
CA ALA A 107 -5.19 -6.91 -11.69
C ALA A 107 -6.16 -5.74 -11.43
N VAL A 108 -6.04 -4.65 -12.18
CA VAL A 108 -6.97 -3.51 -12.11
C VAL A 108 -8.39 -3.94 -12.51
N LYS A 109 -8.52 -4.63 -13.64
CA LYS A 109 -9.80 -5.15 -14.13
C LYS A 109 -10.47 -6.02 -13.07
N LEU A 110 -9.75 -7.01 -12.54
CA LEU A 110 -10.26 -7.93 -11.52
C LEU A 110 -10.77 -7.20 -10.26
N ASN A 111 -10.06 -6.18 -9.80
CA ASN A 111 -10.44 -5.37 -8.64
C ASN A 111 -11.75 -4.62 -8.87
N PHE A 112 -11.89 -3.98 -10.04
CA PHE A 112 -13.11 -3.21 -10.35
C PHE A 112 -14.28 -4.13 -10.71
N GLU A 113 -14.07 -5.25 -11.39
CA GLU A 113 -15.11 -6.26 -11.61
C GLU A 113 -15.64 -6.80 -10.28
N ARG A 114 -14.76 -7.05 -9.30
CA ARG A 114 -15.17 -7.44 -7.95
C ARG A 114 -16.09 -6.41 -7.31
N VAL A 115 -15.74 -5.12 -7.32
CA VAL A 115 -16.57 -4.10 -6.67
C VAL A 115 -17.86 -3.81 -7.45
N LEU A 116 -17.87 -3.99 -8.76
CA LEU A 116 -19.04 -3.77 -9.60
C LEU A 116 -20.05 -4.93 -9.54
N ASN A 117 -19.59 -6.14 -9.26
CA ASN A 117 -20.47 -7.30 -9.14
C ASN A 117 -21.45 -7.12 -7.95
N PRO A 118 -22.77 -7.07 -8.21
CA PRO A 118 -23.78 -6.89 -7.17
C PRO A 118 -23.80 -8.02 -6.13
N ASP A 119 -23.43 -9.23 -6.51
CA ASP A 119 -23.47 -10.41 -5.63
C ASP A 119 -22.42 -10.33 -4.51
N ASN A 120 -21.40 -9.50 -4.66
CA ASN A 120 -20.38 -9.26 -3.63
C ASN A 120 -20.87 -8.31 -2.52
N HIS A 121 -22.02 -7.65 -2.67
CA HIS A 121 -22.60 -6.74 -1.69
C HIS A 121 -21.66 -5.70 -1.10
N LEU A 122 -20.70 -5.19 -1.91
CA LEU A 122 -19.67 -4.26 -1.46
C LEU A 122 -20.20 -2.84 -1.30
N SER A 123 -19.98 -2.25 -0.14
CA SER A 123 -20.49 -0.92 0.25
C SER A 123 -20.04 0.19 -0.70
N ARG A 124 -18.85 0.02 -1.35
CA ARG A 124 -18.30 1.02 -2.27
C ARG A 124 -18.75 0.84 -3.72
N ARG A 125 -19.59 -0.13 -4.04
CA ARG A 125 -20.11 -0.35 -5.40
C ARG A 125 -20.73 0.91 -6.01
N SER A 126 -21.53 1.65 -5.24
CA SER A 126 -22.19 2.86 -5.70
C SER A 126 -21.22 3.98 -6.16
N PHE A 127 -19.98 3.98 -5.67
CA PHE A 127 -18.95 4.94 -6.09
C PHE A 127 -18.48 4.71 -7.52
N PHE A 128 -18.69 3.51 -8.09
CA PHE A 128 -18.16 3.08 -9.38
C PHE A 128 -19.25 2.59 -10.35
N ASN A 129 -20.51 2.63 -9.99
CA ASN A 129 -21.64 2.11 -10.78
C ASN A 129 -21.84 2.78 -12.17
N PHE A 130 -21.13 3.86 -12.45
CA PHE A 130 -21.07 4.51 -13.74
C PHE A 130 -20.01 3.91 -14.68
N ILE A 131 -19.17 2.99 -14.22
CA ILE A 131 -18.25 2.22 -15.05
C ILE A 131 -19.08 1.13 -15.72
N GLY A 132 -19.17 1.18 -17.05
CA GLY A 132 -19.91 0.19 -17.84
C GLY A 132 -19.10 -1.07 -18.08
N ARG A 133 -17.82 -0.93 -18.46
CA ARG A 133 -16.89 -2.04 -18.64
C ARG A 133 -15.45 -1.61 -18.51
N ILE A 134 -14.57 -2.59 -18.30
CA ILE A 134 -13.12 -2.42 -18.17
C ILE A 134 -12.45 -3.36 -19.18
N GLU A 135 -11.58 -2.80 -19.99
CA GLU A 135 -10.89 -3.52 -21.06
C GLU A 135 -9.39 -3.49 -20.77
N VAL A 136 -8.74 -4.63 -20.86
CA VAL A 136 -7.29 -4.74 -20.85
C VAL A 136 -6.81 -4.52 -22.27
N VAL A 137 -6.01 -3.47 -22.48
CA VAL A 137 -5.41 -3.16 -23.79
C VAL A 137 -4.12 -3.97 -23.95
N ASP A 138 -3.28 -3.92 -22.93
CA ASP A 138 -2.06 -4.72 -22.77
C ASP A 138 -1.70 -4.84 -21.27
N ARG A 139 -0.50 -5.36 -20.97
CA ARG A 139 -0.06 -5.59 -19.58
C ARG A 139 -0.12 -4.33 -18.70
N LEU A 140 0.13 -3.15 -19.27
CA LEU A 140 0.22 -1.89 -18.55
C LEU A 140 -0.81 -0.84 -18.96
N HIS A 141 -1.72 -1.15 -19.90
CA HIS A 141 -2.77 -0.23 -20.30
C HIS A 141 -4.15 -0.82 -20.05
N VAL A 142 -4.95 -0.10 -19.28
CA VAL A 142 -6.33 -0.47 -18.93
C VAL A 142 -7.29 0.66 -19.33
N LYS A 143 -8.40 0.29 -19.95
CA LYS A 143 -9.41 1.20 -20.42
C LYS A 143 -10.68 1.05 -19.60
N PHE A 144 -11.20 2.18 -19.10
CA PHE A 144 -12.49 2.27 -18.43
C PHE A 144 -13.49 2.92 -19.41
N VAL A 145 -14.55 2.20 -19.74
CA VAL A 145 -15.65 2.72 -20.53
C VAL A 145 -16.79 3.05 -19.59
N LEU A 146 -17.14 4.32 -19.53
CA LEU A 146 -18.17 4.84 -18.64
C LEU A 146 -19.56 4.78 -19.32
N SER A 147 -20.60 4.48 -18.55
CA SER A 147 -21.99 4.49 -19.01
C SER A 147 -22.55 5.91 -19.15
N ARG A 148 -21.90 6.89 -18.52
CA ARG A 148 -22.22 8.32 -18.59
C ARG A 148 -21.00 9.15 -18.26
N ARG A 149 -20.93 10.38 -18.75
CA ARG A 149 -19.92 11.35 -18.35
C ARG A 149 -19.95 11.51 -16.83
N THR A 150 -18.80 11.36 -16.21
CA THR A 150 -18.67 11.44 -14.76
C THR A 150 -17.59 12.46 -14.39
N PRO A 151 -17.95 13.74 -14.25
CA PRO A 151 -17.05 14.74 -13.69
C PRO A 151 -16.53 14.25 -12.34
N GLY A 152 -15.22 14.39 -12.10
CA GLY A 152 -14.61 13.92 -10.86
C GLY A 152 -14.29 12.41 -10.84
N PHE A 153 -14.18 11.73 -11.98
CA PHE A 153 -13.78 10.31 -12.00
C PHE A 153 -12.42 10.08 -11.34
N LEU A 154 -11.42 10.93 -11.62
CA LEU A 154 -10.11 10.82 -10.97
C LEU A 154 -10.18 11.03 -9.46
N GLN A 155 -11.02 11.95 -8.98
CA GLN A 155 -11.26 12.16 -7.55
C GLN A 155 -11.84 10.90 -6.88
N ARG A 156 -12.71 10.16 -7.59
CA ARG A 156 -13.25 8.89 -7.09
C ARG A 156 -12.17 7.80 -7.02
N LEU A 157 -11.29 7.73 -8.00
CA LEU A 157 -10.13 6.82 -7.98
C LEU A 157 -9.15 7.18 -6.86
N ALA A 158 -8.96 8.47 -6.58
CA ALA A 158 -8.06 8.97 -5.53
C ALA A 158 -8.63 8.81 -4.10
N ASN A 159 -9.92 8.60 -3.95
CA ASN A 159 -10.64 8.60 -2.65
C ASN A 159 -10.41 7.32 -1.82
N GLY A 160 -9.36 6.55 -2.03
CA GLY A 160 -9.11 5.34 -1.26
C GLY A 160 -10.16 4.21 -1.43
N SER A 161 -11.22 4.44 -2.22
CA SER A 161 -12.21 3.40 -2.55
C SER A 161 -11.82 2.60 -3.80
N GLY A 162 -10.82 3.06 -4.56
CA GLY A 162 -10.27 2.39 -5.74
C GLY A 162 -8.89 1.78 -5.48
N GLN A 163 -8.66 1.29 -4.27
CA GLN A 163 -7.38 0.69 -3.88
C GLN A 163 -7.28 -0.75 -4.37
N MET A 164 -6.05 -1.17 -4.77
CA MET A 164 -5.80 -2.46 -5.41
C MET A 164 -5.49 -3.55 -4.40
N ILE A 165 -6.28 -4.61 -4.43
CA ILE A 165 -6.10 -5.86 -3.68
C ILE A 165 -5.33 -6.84 -4.55
N CYS A 166 -4.49 -7.69 -3.95
CA CYS A 166 -3.76 -8.76 -4.63
C CYS A 166 -4.72 -9.68 -5.41
N PRO A 167 -4.46 -9.97 -6.69
CA PRO A 167 -5.30 -10.85 -7.49
C PRO A 167 -5.54 -12.24 -6.87
N ASN A 168 -4.50 -12.82 -6.27
CA ASN A 168 -4.63 -14.12 -5.59
C ASN A 168 -5.61 -14.05 -4.43
N THR A 169 -5.54 -12.99 -3.61
CA THR A 169 -6.46 -12.78 -2.49
C THR A 169 -7.92 -12.70 -2.96
N ILE A 170 -8.18 -11.97 -4.06
CA ILE A 170 -9.55 -11.88 -4.63
C ILE A 170 -10.06 -13.24 -5.12
N LYS A 171 -9.17 -14.07 -5.71
CA LYS A 171 -9.55 -15.37 -6.28
C LYS A 171 -9.75 -16.46 -5.23
N THR A 172 -9.07 -16.39 -4.10
CA THR A 172 -9.00 -17.47 -3.10
C THR A 172 -9.76 -17.17 -1.81
N MET A 173 -10.12 -15.91 -1.56
CA MET A 173 -10.77 -15.49 -0.32
C MET A 173 -12.11 -14.82 -0.61
N ASP A 174 -13.08 -15.07 0.25
CA ASP A 174 -14.32 -14.30 0.31
C ASP A 174 -14.10 -12.91 0.95
N GLY A 175 -15.14 -12.10 1.00
CA GLY A 175 -15.08 -10.76 1.60
C GLY A 175 -14.66 -10.77 3.07
N ARG A 176 -14.98 -11.83 3.83
CA ARG A 176 -14.56 -11.98 5.22
C ARG A 176 -13.07 -12.30 5.32
N GLY A 177 -12.55 -13.19 4.46
CA GLY A 177 -11.13 -13.49 4.39
C GLY A 177 -10.29 -12.25 4.07
N ILE A 178 -10.74 -11.45 3.11
CA ILE A 178 -10.07 -10.19 2.72
C ILE A 178 -10.07 -9.17 3.86
N ALA A 179 -11.16 -9.11 4.65
CA ALA A 179 -11.28 -8.18 5.77
C ALA A 179 -10.23 -8.39 6.88
N PHE A 180 -9.63 -9.59 6.96
CA PHE A 180 -8.62 -9.93 7.97
C PHE A 180 -7.22 -10.16 7.38
N ASN A 181 -7.09 -10.33 6.07
CA ASN A 181 -5.84 -10.65 5.39
C ASN A 181 -5.56 -9.62 4.28
N PRO A 182 -5.22 -8.37 4.63
CA PRO A 182 -4.97 -7.34 3.65
C PRO A 182 -3.72 -7.66 2.83
N CYS A 183 -3.86 -7.65 1.51
CA CYS A 183 -2.78 -7.78 0.54
C CYS A 183 -2.95 -6.75 -0.56
N GLY A 184 -1.99 -5.86 -0.72
CA GLY A 184 -1.98 -4.78 -1.71
C GLY A 184 -0.58 -4.43 -2.16
N THR A 185 -0.37 -3.20 -2.59
CA THR A 185 0.94 -2.67 -3.03
C THR A 185 1.55 -1.68 -2.02
N GLY A 186 0.91 -1.51 -0.88
CA GLY A 186 1.19 -0.42 0.06
C GLY A 186 2.51 -0.53 0.83
N PRO A 187 2.83 0.54 1.60
CA PRO A 187 4.11 0.67 2.29
C PRO A 187 4.31 -0.27 3.48
N TYR A 188 3.24 -0.88 3.99
CA TYR A 188 3.30 -1.76 5.16
C TYR A 188 2.65 -3.11 4.91
N LEU A 189 3.11 -4.12 5.63
CA LEU A 189 2.58 -5.47 5.71
C LEU A 189 1.86 -5.67 7.04
N LEU A 190 0.82 -6.47 7.06
CA LEU A 190 0.18 -6.90 8.30
C LEU A 190 1.15 -7.80 9.09
N LYS A 191 1.37 -7.48 10.37
CA LYS A 191 2.11 -8.32 11.30
C LYS A 191 1.18 -9.04 12.27
N ASP A 192 0.17 -8.32 12.79
CA ASP A 192 -0.76 -8.84 13.77
C ASP A 192 -2.07 -8.05 13.73
N TYR A 193 -3.19 -8.72 13.87
CA TYR A 193 -4.51 -8.09 13.92
C TYR A 193 -5.45 -8.85 14.85
N ASN A 194 -5.77 -8.21 15.97
CA ASN A 194 -6.87 -8.58 16.83
C ASN A 194 -7.87 -7.41 16.84
N PRO A 195 -9.06 -7.55 16.27
CA PRO A 195 -10.05 -6.46 16.14
C PRO A 195 -10.41 -5.75 17.44
N SER A 196 -10.31 -6.44 18.57
CA SER A 196 -10.68 -5.91 19.90
C SER A 196 -9.52 -5.30 20.68
N GLU A 197 -8.29 -5.47 20.20
CA GLU A 197 -7.10 -5.08 20.96
C GLU A 197 -6.15 -4.20 20.17
N ARG A 198 -5.69 -4.70 18.98
CA ARG A 198 -4.62 -4.02 18.25
C ARG A 198 -4.55 -4.42 16.78
N LEU A 199 -3.97 -3.52 16.01
CA LEU A 199 -3.48 -3.81 14.67
C LEU A 199 -2.02 -3.36 14.60
N VAL A 200 -1.13 -4.26 14.16
CA VAL A 200 0.31 -4.01 14.02
C VAL A 200 0.71 -4.20 12.56
N VAL A 201 1.34 -3.19 12.00
CA VAL A 201 1.94 -3.27 10.66
C VAL A 201 3.44 -3.06 10.75
N VAL A 202 4.16 -3.70 9.82
CA VAL A 202 5.60 -3.56 9.66
C VAL A 202 5.93 -3.08 8.25
N LYS A 203 7.05 -2.41 8.12
CA LYS A 203 7.55 -1.88 6.85
C LYS A 203 7.61 -2.96 5.78
N ASN A 204 7.07 -2.65 4.60
CA ASN A 204 7.26 -3.45 3.40
C ASN A 204 8.68 -3.18 2.84
N PRO A 205 9.60 -4.16 2.88
CA PRO A 205 10.96 -3.97 2.38
C PRO A 205 11.00 -3.77 0.86
N ASN A 206 9.97 -4.24 0.15
CA ASN A 206 9.85 -4.19 -1.31
C ASN A 206 8.96 -3.04 -1.79
N TYR A 207 8.69 -2.05 -0.91
CA TYR A 207 7.85 -0.92 -1.32
C TYR A 207 8.50 -0.13 -2.46
N ARG A 208 7.71 0.14 -3.51
CA ARG A 208 8.19 0.77 -4.76
C ARG A 208 8.85 2.14 -4.57
N VAL A 209 8.50 2.89 -3.51
CA VAL A 209 9.05 4.24 -3.28
C VAL A 209 10.30 4.14 -2.40
N LYS A 210 11.47 4.38 -3.00
CA LYS A 210 12.76 4.32 -2.30
C LYS A 210 12.77 5.23 -1.06
N GLY A 211 13.24 4.68 0.07
CA GLY A 211 13.37 5.40 1.33
C GLY A 211 12.07 5.58 2.11
N LEU A 212 10.96 5.04 1.63
CA LEU A 212 9.69 4.96 2.36
C LEU A 212 9.32 3.50 2.66
N PRO A 213 8.49 3.28 3.68
CA PRO A 213 8.11 4.23 4.73
C PRO A 213 9.28 4.56 5.66
N LYS A 214 9.18 5.66 6.42
CA LYS A 214 10.22 6.09 7.38
C LYS A 214 10.16 5.34 8.70
N LEU A 215 8.98 4.88 9.09
CA LEU A 215 8.76 4.09 10.29
C LEU A 215 8.87 2.61 9.94
N ASP A 216 9.45 1.85 10.87
CA ASP A 216 9.61 0.40 10.70
C ASP A 216 8.35 -0.36 11.13
N SER A 217 7.54 0.24 12.04
CA SER A 217 6.24 -0.31 12.45
C SER A 217 5.27 0.77 12.91
N ILE A 218 3.98 0.45 12.84
CA ILE A 218 2.89 1.23 13.45
C ILE A 218 1.98 0.25 14.19
N THR A 219 1.62 0.61 15.43
CA THR A 219 0.65 -0.13 16.25
C THR A 219 -0.54 0.78 16.52
N TRP A 220 -1.74 0.31 16.22
CA TRP A 220 -3.00 0.93 16.65
C TRP A 220 -3.58 0.12 17.81
N LEU A 221 -4.00 0.84 18.87
CA LEU A 221 -4.61 0.30 20.10
C LEU A 221 -6.01 0.89 20.30
#